data_194840310dc3997aaa253b1f9c8c51ea
#
_entry.id   194840310dc3997aaa253b1f9c8c51ea
#
_cell.length_a   1.000
_cell.length_b   1.000
_cell.length_c   1.000
_cell.angle_alpha   90.00
_cell.angle_beta   90.00
_cell.angle_gamma   90.00
#
_symmetry.space_group_name_H-M   'P 1'
#
loop_
_entity.id
_entity.type
_entity.pdbx_description
1 polymer ?
#
loop_
_entity_poly.entity_id
_entity_poly.type
_entity_poly.pdbx_seq_one_letter_code
_entity_poly.pdbx_strand_id
1 'polypeptide(L)'
;MNTLSVRAKVLLLTVVPMVMITLVIMLIVRMQLQQLGEREVESARTQMMEEKRQVLKDYISMAQTSIAHVYQSSSLSREEAQQAAREILTNLTYGSGNYIFAFDYNSVTVVHRAKPSLVGKNLGGLKDKAGRFMIRDIVSAARQGGGFVEYLWSKPDGTGNGPKLSYSVALPDWQWVIGTGFMIDDIDEAAAKLRAEMDDQITATMWAIVIAAGGLLIVILSLSAWFTARIVAPLGFTAEAMRDIAEGEGDLTRRLETRNADEVGAVTVGFNTFAAKIHDLVREVKAGVIDLTSATKQMQTVVTTTHQDAGHQRDETQQVAAAVNEMVAAITQVAGNASEAALAASNADTRAVEGQKLVIGTIDTISDLAEDVKEAGGAIEQLDTYTDQITGV
;
A
#
# COMPACT_ATOMS: atom_id res chain seq x y z
N MET A 1 -26.00 25.86 -23.48
CA MET A 1 -25.81 26.28 -22.07
C MET A 1 -26.65 27.53 -21.69
N ASN A 2 -27.35 28.18 -22.59
CA ASN A 2 -28.10 29.42 -22.28
C ASN A 2 -29.49 29.22 -21.64
N THR A 3 -29.98 27.99 -21.53
CA THR A 3 -31.34 27.68 -21.01
C THR A 3 -31.35 27.13 -19.58
N LEU A 4 -30.17 26.89 -18.97
CA LEU A 4 -30.11 26.38 -17.60
C LEU A 4 -30.25 27.50 -16.56
N SER A 5 -31.03 27.25 -15.53
CA SER A 5 -31.15 28.16 -14.38
C SER A 5 -29.79 28.35 -13.68
N VAL A 6 -29.59 29.48 -13.03
CA VAL A 6 -28.38 29.77 -12.25
C VAL A 6 -28.11 28.66 -11.23
N ARG A 7 -29.16 28.08 -10.63
CA ARG A 7 -29.08 26.92 -9.72
C ARG A 7 -28.44 25.70 -10.39
N ALA A 8 -28.90 25.37 -11.60
CA ALA A 8 -28.36 24.23 -12.34
C ALA A 8 -26.91 24.47 -12.79
N LYS A 9 -26.55 25.71 -13.14
CA LYS A 9 -25.18 26.07 -13.52
C LYS A 9 -24.22 25.93 -12.33
N VAL A 10 -24.61 26.43 -11.16
CA VAL A 10 -23.78 26.30 -9.93
C VAL A 10 -23.61 24.84 -9.54
N LEU A 11 -24.68 24.04 -9.57
CA LEU A 11 -24.63 22.61 -9.28
C LEU A 11 -23.71 21.85 -10.26
N LEU A 12 -23.86 22.10 -11.55
CA LEU A 12 -23.01 21.46 -12.56
C LEU A 12 -21.54 21.85 -12.41
N LEU A 13 -21.26 23.11 -12.11
CA LEU A 13 -19.91 23.64 -12.00
C LEU A 13 -19.18 23.14 -10.75
N THR A 14 -19.91 22.77 -9.71
CA THR A 14 -19.33 22.22 -8.47
C THR A 14 -19.28 20.69 -8.47
N VAL A 15 -20.33 20.00 -8.92
CA VAL A 15 -20.44 18.54 -8.83
C VAL A 15 -19.59 17.86 -9.90
N VAL A 16 -19.63 18.33 -11.15
CA VAL A 16 -18.93 17.65 -12.25
C VAL A 16 -17.40 17.61 -12.06
N PRO A 17 -16.72 18.74 -11.76
CA PRO A 17 -15.28 18.69 -11.50
C PRO A 17 -14.92 17.82 -10.29
N MET A 18 -15.72 17.86 -9.23
CA MET A 18 -15.50 17.07 -8.03
C MET A 18 -15.57 15.56 -8.34
N VAL A 19 -16.62 15.13 -9.05
CA VAL A 19 -16.76 13.71 -9.44
C VAL A 19 -15.59 13.29 -10.35
N MET A 20 -15.22 14.13 -11.32
CA MET A 20 -14.09 13.86 -12.21
C MET A 20 -12.77 13.72 -11.42
N ILE A 21 -12.48 14.65 -10.53
CA ILE A 21 -11.26 14.62 -9.69
C ILE A 21 -11.28 13.38 -8.80
N THR A 22 -12.40 13.06 -8.17
CA THR A 22 -12.51 11.86 -7.33
C THR A 22 -12.26 10.59 -8.13
N LEU A 23 -12.79 10.47 -9.33
CA LEU A 23 -12.55 9.32 -10.20
C LEU A 23 -11.08 9.20 -10.60
N VAL A 24 -10.45 10.32 -10.93
CA VAL A 24 -9.01 10.35 -11.28
C VAL A 24 -8.15 9.94 -10.07
N ILE A 25 -8.42 10.50 -8.89
CA ILE A 25 -7.71 10.13 -7.67
C ILE A 25 -7.91 8.64 -7.37
N MET A 26 -9.13 8.13 -7.44
CA MET A 26 -9.44 6.73 -7.20
C MET A 26 -8.66 5.82 -8.17
N LEU A 27 -8.60 6.18 -9.46
CA LEU A 27 -7.85 5.41 -10.45
C LEU A 27 -6.36 5.40 -10.13
N ILE A 28 -5.78 6.56 -9.83
CA ILE A 28 -4.34 6.68 -9.52
C ILE A 28 -4.01 5.90 -8.25
N VAL A 29 -4.77 6.08 -7.17
CA VAL A 29 -4.55 5.39 -5.89
C VAL A 29 -4.67 3.88 -6.07
N ARG A 30 -5.69 3.41 -6.79
CA ARG A 30 -5.85 1.98 -7.09
C ARG A 30 -4.66 1.42 -7.84
N MET A 31 -4.21 2.09 -8.91
CA MET A 31 -3.03 1.63 -9.68
C MET A 31 -1.76 1.60 -8.83
N GLN A 32 -1.53 2.63 -8.01
CA GLN A 32 -0.35 2.67 -7.13
C GLN A 32 -0.38 1.57 -6.06
N LEU A 33 -1.54 1.38 -5.42
CA LEU A 33 -1.68 0.34 -4.38
C LEU A 33 -1.55 -1.07 -4.97
N GLN A 34 -2.10 -1.32 -6.15
CA GLN A 34 -1.93 -2.60 -6.84
C GLN A 34 -0.45 -2.87 -7.17
N GLN A 35 0.26 -1.90 -7.74
CA GLN A 35 1.69 -2.04 -8.02
C GLN A 35 2.52 -2.26 -6.76
N LEU A 36 2.18 -1.56 -5.68
CA LEU A 36 2.86 -1.73 -4.39
C LEU A 36 2.60 -3.14 -3.85
N GLY A 37 1.35 -3.59 -3.85
CA GLY A 37 0.97 -4.92 -3.38
C GLY A 37 1.66 -6.04 -4.16
N GLU A 38 1.70 -5.95 -5.50
CA GLU A 38 2.42 -6.94 -6.31
C GLU A 38 3.92 -6.99 -6.01
N ARG A 39 4.56 -5.84 -5.81
CA ARG A 39 5.98 -5.77 -5.43
C ARG A 39 6.24 -6.36 -4.05
N GLU A 40 5.38 -6.08 -3.09
CA GLU A 40 5.50 -6.59 -1.72
C GLU A 40 5.37 -8.11 -1.68
N VAL A 41 4.37 -8.66 -2.39
CA VAL A 41 4.16 -10.11 -2.51
C VAL A 41 5.36 -10.78 -3.18
N GLU A 42 5.86 -10.24 -4.29
CA GLU A 42 7.02 -10.82 -4.98
C GLU A 42 8.32 -10.69 -4.17
N SER A 43 8.49 -9.59 -3.46
CA SER A 43 9.61 -9.40 -2.54
C SER A 43 9.58 -10.42 -1.40
N ALA A 44 8.42 -10.59 -0.75
CA ALA A 44 8.25 -11.56 0.32
C ALA A 44 8.49 -13.00 -0.18
N ARG A 45 7.94 -13.35 -1.36
CA ARG A 45 8.16 -14.65 -2.00
C ARG A 45 9.64 -14.91 -2.27
N THR A 46 10.33 -13.93 -2.83
CA THR A 46 11.76 -14.02 -3.13
C THR A 46 12.59 -14.18 -1.86
N GLN A 47 12.27 -13.41 -0.83
CA GLN A 47 12.96 -13.50 0.46
C GLN A 47 12.76 -14.87 1.10
N MET A 48 11.54 -15.37 1.18
CA MET A 48 11.25 -16.71 1.73
C MET A 48 11.96 -17.82 0.94
N MET A 49 12.01 -17.69 -0.38
CA MET A 49 12.72 -18.64 -1.23
C MET A 49 14.22 -18.62 -0.96
N GLU A 50 14.83 -17.43 -0.80
CA GLU A 50 16.26 -17.30 -0.53
C GLU A 50 16.63 -17.81 0.87
N GLU A 51 15.77 -17.56 1.86
CA GLU A 51 15.92 -18.15 3.19
C GLU A 51 15.92 -19.67 3.13
N LYS A 52 14.97 -20.28 2.42
CA LYS A 52 14.94 -21.73 2.23
C LYS A 52 16.17 -22.26 1.50
N ARG A 53 16.66 -21.55 0.50
CA ARG A 53 17.89 -21.89 -0.21
C ARG A 53 19.08 -21.89 0.73
N GLN A 54 19.23 -20.86 1.55
CA GLN A 54 20.32 -20.80 2.50
C GLN A 54 20.28 -21.94 3.51
N VAL A 55 19.11 -22.19 4.10
CA VAL A 55 18.92 -23.30 5.04
C VAL A 55 19.23 -24.66 4.42
N LEU A 56 18.87 -24.88 3.14
CA LEU A 56 19.22 -26.13 2.44
C LEU A 56 20.72 -26.30 2.27
N LYS A 57 21.46 -25.23 1.97
CA LYS A 57 22.92 -25.25 1.91
C LYS A 57 23.53 -25.62 3.27
N ASP A 58 23.03 -25.01 4.34
CA ASP A 58 23.49 -25.25 5.69
C ASP A 58 23.28 -26.72 6.11
N TYR A 59 22.12 -27.30 5.81
CA TYR A 59 21.86 -28.71 6.09
C TYR A 59 22.73 -29.64 5.26
N ILE A 60 23.03 -29.33 4.01
CA ILE A 60 23.95 -30.12 3.21
C ILE A 60 25.38 -29.99 3.73
N SER A 61 25.81 -28.81 4.16
CA SER A 61 27.10 -28.61 4.82
C SER A 61 27.20 -29.44 6.11
N MET A 62 26.16 -29.46 6.92
CA MET A 62 26.07 -30.31 8.12
C MET A 62 26.15 -31.81 7.75
N ALA A 63 25.44 -32.22 6.71
CA ALA A 63 25.47 -33.60 6.24
C ALA A 63 26.89 -33.99 5.74
N GLN A 64 27.57 -33.13 4.98
CA GLN A 64 28.95 -33.32 4.56
C GLN A 64 29.91 -33.46 5.76
N THR A 65 29.75 -32.56 6.75
CA THR A 65 30.53 -32.58 7.98
C THR A 65 30.30 -33.87 8.75
N SER A 66 29.05 -34.32 8.85
CA SER A 66 28.71 -35.57 9.56
C SER A 66 29.38 -36.81 8.99
N ILE A 67 29.59 -36.86 7.67
CA ILE A 67 30.20 -37.99 7.01
C ILE A 67 31.72 -37.77 6.70
N ALA A 68 32.24 -36.56 6.99
CA ALA A 68 33.62 -36.21 6.61
C ALA A 68 34.67 -37.20 7.13
N HIS A 69 34.50 -37.67 8.37
CA HIS A 69 35.41 -38.61 9.00
C HIS A 69 35.45 -39.98 8.32
N VAL A 70 34.34 -40.44 7.73
CA VAL A 70 34.29 -41.68 6.95
C VAL A 70 34.65 -41.45 5.49
N TYR A 71 34.29 -40.29 4.94
CA TYR A 71 34.57 -39.93 3.56
C TYR A 71 36.09 -39.78 3.29
N GLN A 72 36.79 -39.19 4.25
CA GLN A 72 38.25 -38.96 4.20
C GLN A 72 39.08 -40.07 4.85
N SER A 73 38.44 -41.13 5.34
CA SER A 73 39.15 -42.20 6.04
C SER A 73 40.05 -42.97 5.09
N SER A 74 41.31 -43.06 5.46
CA SER A 74 42.26 -43.96 4.82
C SER A 74 42.33 -45.36 5.46
N SER A 75 41.67 -45.55 6.60
CA SER A 75 41.66 -46.81 7.36
C SER A 75 40.49 -47.75 7.00
N LEU A 76 39.44 -47.23 6.38
CA LEU A 76 38.27 -48.01 5.95
C LEU A 76 38.39 -48.34 4.47
N SER A 77 37.92 -49.54 4.10
CA SER A 77 37.64 -49.80 2.69
C SER A 77 36.55 -48.87 2.17
N ARG A 78 36.50 -48.65 0.86
CA ARG A 78 35.48 -47.82 0.22
C ARG A 78 34.06 -48.29 0.55
N GLU A 79 33.84 -49.60 0.58
CA GLU A 79 32.58 -50.24 0.87
C GLU A 79 32.16 -49.99 2.33
N GLU A 80 33.07 -50.16 3.29
CA GLU A 80 32.85 -49.91 4.70
C GLU A 80 32.55 -48.42 4.97
N ALA A 81 33.32 -47.52 4.38
CA ALA A 81 33.13 -46.09 4.48
C ALA A 81 31.77 -45.65 3.90
N GLN A 82 31.40 -46.18 2.73
CA GLN A 82 30.12 -45.93 2.12
C GLN A 82 28.95 -46.51 2.93
N GLN A 83 29.12 -47.66 3.56
CA GLN A 83 28.09 -48.27 4.43
C GLN A 83 27.90 -47.41 5.69
N ALA A 84 28.95 -47.00 6.35
CA ALA A 84 28.86 -46.10 7.50
C ALA A 84 28.20 -44.76 7.14
N ALA A 85 28.55 -44.17 5.99
CA ALA A 85 27.94 -42.95 5.52
C ALA A 85 26.46 -43.14 5.21
N ARG A 86 26.02 -44.26 4.63
CA ARG A 86 24.59 -44.56 4.43
C ARG A 86 23.84 -44.57 5.76
N GLU A 87 24.40 -45.17 6.79
CA GLU A 87 23.80 -45.24 8.13
C GLU A 87 23.67 -43.85 8.75
N ILE A 88 24.76 -43.06 8.72
CA ILE A 88 24.77 -41.67 9.20
C ILE A 88 23.71 -40.83 8.46
N LEU A 89 23.75 -40.80 7.14
CA LEU A 89 22.85 -39.99 6.33
C LEU A 89 21.39 -40.45 6.45
N THR A 90 21.14 -41.76 6.60
CA THR A 90 19.77 -42.28 6.83
C THR A 90 19.19 -41.81 8.16
N ASN A 91 20.03 -41.70 9.20
CA ASN A 91 19.60 -41.26 10.53
C ASN A 91 19.62 -39.75 10.70
N LEU A 92 20.24 -39.02 9.78
CA LEU A 92 20.26 -37.56 9.79
C LEU A 92 18.92 -37.01 9.37
N THR A 93 18.20 -36.51 10.36
CA THR A 93 16.90 -35.85 10.16
C THR A 93 16.89 -34.47 10.80
N TYR A 94 16.06 -33.60 10.28
CA TYR A 94 15.91 -32.24 10.79
C TYR A 94 14.48 -31.74 10.62
N GLY A 95 14.13 -30.72 11.40
CA GLY A 95 12.78 -30.14 11.37
C GLY A 95 11.68 -31.21 11.57
N SER A 96 10.59 -31.10 10.85
CA SER A 96 9.42 -32.00 10.95
C SER A 96 9.57 -33.26 10.08
N GLY A 97 10.73 -33.95 10.18
CA GLY A 97 10.92 -35.23 9.47
C GLY A 97 11.55 -35.09 8.08
N ASN A 98 12.20 -33.96 7.79
CA ASN A 98 13.02 -33.83 6.60
C ASN A 98 14.27 -34.73 6.71
N TYR A 99 14.82 -35.10 5.59
CA TYR A 99 15.85 -36.12 5.49
C TYR A 99 16.86 -35.81 4.39
N ILE A 100 18.03 -36.42 4.52
CA ILE A 100 19.05 -36.43 3.46
C ILE A 100 18.75 -37.61 2.51
N PHE A 101 18.81 -37.35 1.23
CA PHE A 101 18.81 -38.41 0.20
C PHE A 101 20.19 -38.46 -0.48
N ALA A 102 20.49 -39.62 -1.04
CA ALA A 102 21.67 -39.76 -1.88
C ALA A 102 21.39 -40.63 -3.11
N PHE A 103 22.00 -40.23 -4.21
CA PHE A 103 21.99 -40.95 -5.47
C PHE A 103 23.44 -41.19 -5.92
N ASP A 104 23.67 -42.25 -6.70
CA ASP A 104 24.91 -42.31 -7.48
C ASP A 104 24.81 -41.45 -8.75
N TYR A 105 25.89 -41.34 -9.48
CA TYR A 105 25.94 -40.57 -10.74
C TYR A 105 25.07 -41.17 -11.86
N ASN A 106 24.66 -42.44 -11.73
CA ASN A 106 23.72 -43.12 -12.63
C ASN A 106 22.26 -42.99 -12.18
N SER A 107 22.01 -42.14 -11.17
CA SER A 107 20.65 -41.94 -10.60
C SER A 107 20.08 -43.14 -9.84
N VAL A 108 20.93 -44.06 -9.37
CA VAL A 108 20.51 -45.12 -8.44
C VAL A 108 20.42 -44.54 -7.04
N THR A 109 19.34 -44.81 -6.35
CA THR A 109 19.11 -44.33 -4.99
C THR A 109 20.02 -45.05 -4.01
N VAL A 110 20.85 -44.30 -3.30
CA VAL A 110 21.78 -44.82 -2.27
C VAL A 110 21.19 -44.66 -0.86
N VAL A 111 20.57 -43.51 -0.60
CA VAL A 111 19.91 -43.20 0.69
C VAL A 111 18.56 -42.53 0.42
N HIS A 112 17.52 -43.02 1.08
CA HIS A 112 16.22 -42.37 1.06
C HIS A 112 15.36 -42.78 2.27
N ARG A 113 15.51 -42.06 3.39
CA ARG A 113 14.83 -42.40 4.65
C ARG A 113 13.28 -42.48 4.51
N ALA A 114 12.66 -41.51 3.87
CA ALA A 114 11.19 -41.45 3.77
C ALA A 114 10.60 -42.54 2.87
N LYS A 115 11.40 -43.11 1.96
CA LYS A 115 10.96 -44.18 1.05
C LYS A 115 12.09 -45.21 0.89
N PRO A 116 12.35 -46.05 1.91
CA PRO A 116 13.43 -47.05 1.87
C PRO A 116 13.30 -48.03 0.70
N SER A 117 12.07 -48.26 0.23
CA SER A 117 11.79 -49.12 -0.95
C SER A 117 12.38 -48.60 -2.27
N LEU A 118 12.87 -47.36 -2.31
CA LEU A 118 13.54 -46.77 -3.47
C LEU A 118 15.04 -47.08 -3.49
N VAL A 119 15.64 -47.44 -2.36
CA VAL A 119 17.09 -47.73 -2.26
C VAL A 119 17.41 -48.88 -3.20
N GLY A 120 18.51 -48.72 -3.97
CA GLY A 120 18.96 -49.65 -5.01
C GLY A 120 18.22 -49.52 -6.36
N LYS A 121 17.18 -48.70 -6.45
CA LYS A 121 16.44 -48.49 -7.72
C LYS A 121 17.03 -47.33 -8.50
N ASN A 122 17.15 -47.49 -9.80
CA ASN A 122 17.48 -46.43 -10.72
C ASN A 122 16.24 -45.57 -10.98
N LEU A 123 16.32 -44.32 -10.57
CA LEU A 123 15.22 -43.34 -10.73
C LEU A 123 15.50 -42.33 -11.86
N GLY A 124 16.54 -42.51 -12.67
CA GLY A 124 16.90 -41.61 -13.76
C GLY A 124 15.85 -41.50 -14.86
N GLY A 125 14.97 -42.51 -14.97
CA GLY A 125 13.80 -42.48 -15.88
C GLY A 125 12.54 -41.89 -15.27
N LEU A 126 12.55 -41.57 -13.97
CA LEU A 126 11.37 -41.05 -13.26
C LEU A 126 11.11 -39.59 -13.66
N LYS A 127 9.92 -39.35 -14.17
CA LYS A 127 9.43 -38.02 -14.46
C LYS A 127 8.46 -37.56 -13.39
N ASP A 128 8.51 -36.27 -13.07
CA ASP A 128 7.48 -35.63 -12.32
C ASP A 128 6.21 -35.42 -13.15
N LYS A 129 5.13 -34.92 -12.54
CA LYS A 129 3.88 -34.62 -13.30
C LYS A 129 4.04 -33.49 -14.33
N ALA A 130 5.10 -32.70 -14.25
CA ALA A 130 5.47 -31.70 -15.23
C ALA A 130 6.35 -32.25 -16.38
N GLY A 131 6.69 -33.56 -16.33
CA GLY A 131 7.47 -34.24 -17.35
C GLY A 131 8.99 -34.09 -17.18
N ARG A 132 9.51 -33.51 -16.08
CA ARG A 132 10.94 -33.30 -15.83
C ARG A 132 11.59 -34.58 -15.27
N PHE A 133 12.80 -34.88 -15.68
CA PHE A 133 13.60 -35.97 -15.13
C PHE A 133 14.30 -35.50 -13.83
N MET A 134 13.54 -35.29 -12.77
CA MET A 134 13.96 -34.64 -11.55
C MET A 134 15.29 -35.18 -10.95
N ILE A 135 15.49 -36.51 -10.98
CA ILE A 135 16.69 -37.10 -10.38
C ILE A 135 17.92 -36.85 -11.26
N ARG A 136 17.77 -36.86 -12.59
CA ARG A 136 18.85 -36.47 -13.50
C ARG A 136 19.24 -35.01 -13.32
N ASP A 137 18.26 -34.13 -13.13
CA ASP A 137 18.49 -32.71 -12.92
C ASP A 137 19.24 -32.49 -11.60
N ILE A 138 18.83 -33.19 -10.52
CA ILE A 138 19.53 -33.18 -9.22
C ILE A 138 21.00 -33.65 -9.35
N VAL A 139 21.21 -34.78 -10.01
CA VAL A 139 22.57 -35.32 -10.23
C VAL A 139 23.40 -34.38 -11.09
N SER A 140 22.83 -33.80 -12.13
CA SER A 140 23.52 -32.85 -13.01
C SER A 140 23.91 -31.59 -12.26
N ALA A 141 22.98 -30.97 -11.50
CA ALA A 141 23.25 -29.77 -10.71
C ALA A 141 24.35 -29.99 -9.65
N ALA A 142 24.29 -31.11 -8.97
CA ALA A 142 25.33 -31.47 -7.97
C ALA A 142 26.71 -31.61 -8.59
N ARG A 143 26.82 -32.24 -9.76
CA ARG A 143 28.10 -32.44 -10.48
C ARG A 143 28.71 -31.15 -11.02
N GLN A 144 27.92 -30.11 -11.19
CA GLN A 144 28.36 -28.77 -11.63
C GLN A 144 28.81 -27.87 -10.45
N GLY A 145 29.08 -28.44 -9.29
CA GLY A 145 29.56 -27.72 -8.11
C GLY A 145 28.51 -27.49 -7.04
N GLY A 146 27.35 -28.12 -7.18
CA GLY A 146 26.19 -27.95 -6.30
C GLY A 146 25.13 -27.04 -6.90
N GLY A 147 23.87 -27.37 -6.69
CA GLY A 147 22.79 -26.60 -7.27
C GLY A 147 21.43 -26.92 -6.71
N PHE A 148 20.51 -25.98 -6.97
CA PHE A 148 19.10 -26.10 -6.62
C PHE A 148 18.32 -26.69 -7.78
N VAL A 149 17.38 -27.57 -7.45
CA VAL A 149 16.42 -28.13 -8.41
C VAL A 149 15.03 -28.06 -7.80
N GLU A 150 14.09 -27.52 -8.57
CA GLU A 150 12.67 -27.47 -8.22
C GLU A 150 11.91 -28.49 -9.06
N TYR A 151 11.11 -29.34 -8.40
CA TYR A 151 10.35 -30.42 -9.02
C TYR A 151 9.13 -30.78 -8.19
N LEU A 152 8.20 -31.53 -8.80
CA LEU A 152 7.02 -32.02 -8.08
C LEU A 152 7.33 -33.33 -7.36
N TRP A 153 7.12 -33.35 -6.04
CA TRP A 153 7.34 -34.52 -5.18
C TRP A 153 6.14 -34.81 -4.32
N SER A 154 5.98 -36.08 -3.93
CA SER A 154 4.90 -36.46 -3.02
C SER A 154 5.07 -35.82 -1.65
N LYS A 155 4.00 -35.23 -1.17
CA LYS A 155 3.93 -34.60 0.16
C LYS A 155 4.05 -35.65 1.27
N PRO A 156 4.66 -35.30 2.40
CA PRO A 156 4.78 -36.22 3.56
C PRO A 156 3.44 -36.66 4.13
N ASP A 157 2.41 -35.80 4.05
CA ASP A 157 1.06 -36.05 4.55
C ASP A 157 0.18 -36.94 3.65
N GLY A 158 0.71 -37.33 2.48
CA GLY A 158 -0.01 -38.17 1.52
C GLY A 158 -1.08 -37.44 0.71
N THR A 159 -1.23 -36.12 0.83
CA THR A 159 -2.27 -35.32 0.13
C THR A 159 -1.99 -35.12 -1.36
N GLY A 160 -0.93 -35.71 -1.90
CA GLY A 160 -0.59 -35.62 -3.31
C GLY A 160 0.85 -35.18 -3.57
N ASN A 161 1.07 -34.51 -4.68
CA ASN A 161 2.36 -33.96 -5.04
C ASN A 161 2.35 -32.43 -4.86
N GLY A 162 3.45 -31.89 -4.36
CA GLY A 162 3.68 -30.45 -4.26
C GLY A 162 5.05 -30.05 -4.81
N PRO A 163 5.30 -28.77 -5.03
CA PRO A 163 6.60 -28.27 -5.43
C PRO A 163 7.60 -28.45 -4.30
N LYS A 164 8.76 -29.03 -4.63
CA LYS A 164 9.87 -29.25 -3.72
C LYS A 164 11.13 -28.60 -4.27
N LEU A 165 11.75 -27.78 -3.46
CA LEU A 165 13.07 -27.23 -3.73
C LEU A 165 14.11 -28.12 -3.04
N SER A 166 15.08 -28.61 -3.79
CA SER A 166 16.20 -29.36 -3.24
C SER A 166 17.52 -28.69 -3.59
N TYR A 167 18.48 -28.82 -2.66
CA TYR A 167 19.87 -28.51 -2.90
C TYR A 167 20.71 -29.76 -2.81
N SER A 168 21.64 -29.95 -3.72
CA SER A 168 22.47 -31.14 -3.79
C SER A 168 23.89 -30.82 -4.16
N VAL A 169 24.82 -31.63 -3.66
CA VAL A 169 26.25 -31.53 -3.93
C VAL A 169 26.80 -32.90 -4.26
N ALA A 170 27.92 -32.93 -5.02
CA ALA A 170 28.61 -34.15 -5.36
C ALA A 170 29.60 -34.54 -4.26
N LEU A 171 29.79 -35.85 -4.13
CA LEU A 171 30.90 -36.50 -3.43
C LEU A 171 31.69 -37.25 -4.49
N PRO A 172 32.70 -36.61 -5.15
CA PRO A 172 33.30 -37.11 -6.37
C PRO A 172 33.97 -38.47 -6.21
N ASP A 173 34.69 -38.70 -5.09
CA ASP A 173 35.46 -39.93 -4.86
C ASP A 173 34.56 -41.16 -4.83
N TRP A 174 33.32 -41.00 -4.35
CA TRP A 174 32.34 -42.07 -4.32
C TRP A 174 31.38 -42.08 -5.52
N GLN A 175 31.42 -41.05 -6.38
CA GLN A 175 30.45 -40.78 -7.43
C GLN A 175 29.03 -40.73 -6.86
N TRP A 176 28.87 -40.15 -5.70
CA TRP A 176 27.59 -39.92 -5.06
C TRP A 176 27.16 -38.46 -5.16
N VAL A 177 25.89 -38.25 -5.04
CA VAL A 177 25.27 -36.96 -4.86
C VAL A 177 24.45 -37.05 -3.59
N ILE A 178 24.72 -36.17 -2.64
CA ILE A 178 23.85 -35.99 -1.46
C ILE A 178 23.03 -34.74 -1.63
N GLY A 179 21.78 -34.81 -1.18
CA GLY A 179 20.87 -33.68 -1.29
C GLY A 179 19.80 -33.72 -0.21
N THR A 180 19.15 -32.59 -0.05
CA THR A 180 17.99 -32.45 0.79
C THR A 180 17.03 -31.44 0.19
N GLY A 181 15.80 -31.33 0.69
CA GLY A 181 14.86 -30.37 0.13
C GLY A 181 13.62 -30.16 1.00
N PHE A 182 13.06 -28.99 0.86
CA PHE A 182 11.80 -28.60 1.45
C PHE A 182 10.66 -28.58 0.42
N MET A 183 9.45 -28.86 0.88
CA MET A 183 8.26 -28.41 0.16
C MET A 183 8.20 -26.90 0.20
N ILE A 184 7.79 -26.29 -0.92
CA ILE A 184 7.74 -24.83 -1.05
C ILE A 184 6.33 -24.32 -1.36
N ASP A 185 5.33 -25.18 -1.17
CA ASP A 185 3.92 -24.84 -1.26
C ASP A 185 3.47 -23.84 -0.17
N ASP A 186 4.12 -23.86 0.98
CA ASP A 186 3.93 -22.88 2.05
C ASP A 186 4.32 -21.44 1.62
N ILE A 187 5.29 -21.32 0.70
CA ILE A 187 5.66 -20.01 0.13
C ILE A 187 4.52 -19.47 -0.75
N ASP A 188 3.98 -20.32 -1.61
CA ASP A 188 2.88 -19.92 -2.50
C ASP A 188 1.60 -19.64 -1.69
N GLU A 189 1.35 -20.39 -0.62
CA GLU A 189 0.24 -20.16 0.30
C GLU A 189 0.42 -18.84 1.07
N ALA A 190 1.61 -18.56 1.59
CA ALA A 190 1.93 -17.30 2.26
C ALA A 190 1.81 -16.11 1.31
N ALA A 191 2.31 -16.26 0.08
CA ALA A 191 2.18 -15.24 -0.96
C ALA A 191 0.72 -14.99 -1.36
N ALA A 192 -0.09 -16.04 -1.47
CA ALA A 192 -1.52 -15.93 -1.74
C ALA A 192 -2.28 -15.25 -0.60
N LYS A 193 -1.94 -15.58 0.64
CA LYS A 193 -2.51 -14.93 1.83
C LYS A 193 -2.16 -13.45 1.87
N LEU A 194 -0.90 -13.10 1.67
CA LEU A 194 -0.45 -11.71 1.63
C LEU A 194 -1.15 -10.93 0.51
N ARG A 195 -1.34 -11.57 -0.66
CA ARG A 195 -2.08 -10.97 -1.77
C ARG A 195 -3.55 -10.70 -1.39
N ALA A 196 -4.20 -11.64 -0.74
CA ALA A 196 -5.58 -11.46 -0.26
C ALA A 196 -5.70 -10.34 0.77
N GLU A 197 -4.76 -10.26 1.72
CA GLU A 197 -4.71 -9.17 2.69
C GLU A 197 -4.49 -7.80 2.03
N MET A 198 -3.66 -7.73 0.99
CA MET A 198 -3.45 -6.51 0.20
C MET A 198 -4.71 -6.12 -0.57
N ASP A 199 -5.39 -7.07 -1.21
CA ASP A 199 -6.64 -6.83 -1.93
C ASP A 199 -7.75 -6.32 -1.00
N ASP A 200 -7.85 -6.86 0.21
CA ASP A 200 -8.77 -6.40 1.24
C ASP A 200 -8.44 -4.96 1.69
N GLN A 201 -7.17 -4.65 1.89
CA GLN A 201 -6.72 -3.29 2.23
C GLN A 201 -7.00 -2.29 1.11
N ILE A 202 -6.75 -2.68 -0.15
CA ILE A 202 -7.08 -1.86 -1.32
C ILE A 202 -8.57 -1.58 -1.35
N THR A 203 -9.39 -2.61 -1.16
CA THR A 203 -10.85 -2.49 -1.14
C THR A 203 -11.33 -1.59 -0.01
N ALA A 204 -10.81 -1.76 1.20
CA ALA A 204 -11.13 -0.91 2.34
C ALA A 204 -10.74 0.56 2.10
N THR A 205 -9.56 0.79 1.51
CA THR A 205 -9.09 2.13 1.13
C THR A 205 -10.00 2.75 0.07
N MET A 206 -10.42 1.99 -0.94
CA MET A 206 -11.35 2.46 -1.98
C MET A 206 -12.69 2.86 -1.35
N TRP A 207 -13.23 2.05 -0.45
CA TRP A 207 -14.46 2.40 0.27
C TRP A 207 -14.30 3.64 1.14
N ALA A 208 -13.17 3.80 1.82
CA ALA A 208 -12.89 5.00 2.61
C ALA A 208 -12.89 6.27 1.74
N ILE A 209 -12.29 6.20 0.54
CA ILE A 209 -12.29 7.30 -0.43
C ILE A 209 -13.71 7.60 -0.90
N VAL A 210 -14.50 6.58 -1.23
CA VAL A 210 -15.90 6.74 -1.65
C VAL A 210 -16.75 7.40 -0.56
N ILE A 211 -16.60 6.95 0.69
CA ILE A 211 -17.34 7.51 1.84
C ILE A 211 -16.93 8.97 2.07
N ALA A 212 -15.61 9.25 2.05
CA ALA A 212 -15.10 10.60 2.23
C ALA A 212 -15.59 11.54 1.11
N ALA A 213 -15.54 11.08 -0.14
CA ALA A 213 -16.03 11.83 -1.30
C ALA A 213 -17.54 12.04 -1.24
N GLY A 214 -18.29 11.01 -0.84
CA GLY A 214 -19.73 11.10 -0.61
C GLY A 214 -20.10 12.10 0.48
N GLY A 215 -19.39 12.06 1.60
CA GLY A 215 -19.54 13.04 2.68
C GLY A 215 -19.25 14.48 2.21
N LEU A 216 -18.16 14.66 1.48
CA LEU A 216 -17.82 15.97 0.92
C LEU A 216 -18.85 16.44 -0.10
N LEU A 217 -19.37 15.54 -0.93
CA LEU A 217 -20.44 15.85 -1.88
C LEU A 217 -21.72 16.34 -1.16
N ILE A 218 -22.13 15.68 -0.08
CA ILE A 218 -23.29 16.09 0.72
C ILE A 218 -23.08 17.49 1.31
N VAL A 219 -21.87 17.76 1.82
CA VAL A 219 -21.51 19.09 2.35
C VAL A 219 -21.60 20.15 1.24
N ILE A 220 -21.02 19.89 0.08
CA ILE A 220 -21.06 20.81 -1.06
C ILE A 220 -22.48 21.04 -1.55
N LEU A 221 -23.31 19.98 -1.67
CA LEU A 221 -24.70 20.08 -2.07
C LEU A 221 -25.50 20.89 -1.06
N SER A 222 -25.29 20.65 0.24
CA SER A 222 -25.92 21.38 1.32
C SER A 222 -25.55 22.86 1.31
N LEU A 223 -24.27 23.17 1.15
CA LEU A 223 -23.75 24.53 1.03
C LEU A 223 -24.31 25.21 -0.23
N SER A 224 -24.35 24.51 -1.36
CA SER A 224 -24.89 25.02 -2.63
C SER A 224 -26.40 25.28 -2.53
N ALA A 225 -27.14 24.39 -1.89
CA ALA A 225 -28.58 24.59 -1.64
C ALA A 225 -28.83 25.77 -0.70
N TRP A 226 -28.04 25.84 0.39
CA TRP A 226 -28.10 26.97 1.34
C TRP A 226 -27.76 28.30 0.66
N PHE A 227 -26.67 28.34 -0.12
CA PHE A 227 -26.25 29.52 -0.89
C PHE A 227 -27.34 29.94 -1.90
N THR A 228 -27.91 28.96 -2.61
CA THR A 228 -28.97 29.18 -3.57
C THR A 228 -30.25 29.73 -2.89
N ALA A 229 -30.63 29.16 -1.75
CA ALA A 229 -31.84 29.62 -1.03
C ALA A 229 -31.62 31.01 -0.42
N ARG A 230 -30.42 31.31 0.08
CA ARG A 230 -30.13 32.56 0.78
C ARG A 230 -29.80 33.72 -0.16
N ILE A 231 -29.17 33.45 -1.31
CA ILE A 231 -28.67 34.51 -2.22
C ILE A 231 -29.42 34.51 -3.54
N VAL A 232 -29.57 33.36 -4.20
CA VAL A 232 -30.14 33.33 -5.57
C VAL A 232 -31.65 33.46 -5.58
N ALA A 233 -32.33 32.83 -4.62
CA ALA A 233 -33.81 32.88 -4.60
C ALA A 233 -34.35 34.28 -4.32
N PRO A 234 -33.89 35.05 -3.32
CA PRO A 234 -34.30 36.42 -3.10
C PRO A 234 -33.96 37.37 -4.25
N LEU A 235 -32.78 37.19 -4.88
CA LEU A 235 -32.41 37.96 -6.07
C LEU A 235 -33.35 37.66 -7.25
N GLY A 236 -33.81 36.39 -7.37
CA GLY A 236 -34.82 36.01 -8.35
C GLY A 236 -36.15 36.71 -8.13
N PHE A 237 -36.63 36.76 -6.90
CA PHE A 237 -37.85 37.48 -6.53
C PHE A 237 -37.74 39.00 -6.76
N THR A 238 -36.53 39.56 -6.46
CA THR A 238 -36.29 40.99 -6.72
C THR A 238 -36.29 41.28 -8.21
N ALA A 239 -35.64 40.41 -9.02
CA ALA A 239 -35.62 40.54 -10.47
C ALA A 239 -37.03 40.40 -11.08
N GLU A 240 -37.83 39.45 -10.55
CA GLU A 240 -39.20 39.24 -11.00
C GLU A 240 -40.11 40.42 -10.62
N ALA A 241 -39.98 40.94 -9.40
CA ALA A 241 -40.70 42.14 -8.97
C ALA A 241 -40.26 43.39 -9.78
N MET A 242 -38.99 43.51 -10.10
CA MET A 242 -38.50 44.57 -11.00
C MET A 242 -39.04 44.42 -12.43
N ARG A 243 -39.16 43.18 -12.91
CA ARG A 243 -39.73 42.90 -14.24
C ARG A 243 -41.22 43.21 -14.26
N ASP A 244 -41.96 42.88 -13.21
CA ASP A 244 -43.38 43.19 -13.07
C ASP A 244 -43.64 44.73 -13.08
N ILE A 245 -42.75 45.49 -12.42
CA ILE A 245 -42.76 46.94 -12.47
C ILE A 245 -42.40 47.47 -13.86
N ALA A 246 -41.47 46.79 -14.59
CA ALA A 246 -40.95 47.28 -15.88
C ALA A 246 -41.83 46.92 -17.08
N GLU A 247 -42.45 45.71 -17.06
CA GLU A 247 -43.18 45.13 -18.20
C GLU A 247 -44.65 44.85 -17.89
N GLY A 248 -45.05 44.88 -16.61
CA GLY A 248 -46.38 44.58 -16.13
C GLY A 248 -47.27 45.81 -15.89
N GLU A 249 -48.30 45.66 -15.05
CA GLU A 249 -49.25 46.75 -14.70
C GLU A 249 -48.63 47.81 -13.76
N GLY A 250 -47.35 47.65 -13.38
CA GLY A 250 -46.63 48.64 -12.56
C GLY A 250 -47.15 48.75 -11.13
N ASP A 251 -47.57 47.66 -10.50
CA ASP A 251 -48.12 47.69 -9.11
C ASP A 251 -46.99 48.03 -8.10
N LEU A 252 -46.90 49.31 -7.79
CA LEU A 252 -45.95 49.88 -6.82
C LEU A 252 -46.37 49.65 -5.36
N THR A 253 -47.51 48.96 -5.09
CA THR A 253 -47.96 48.63 -3.73
C THR A 253 -47.38 47.34 -3.20
N ARG A 254 -46.85 46.47 -4.07
CA ARG A 254 -46.24 45.20 -3.72
C ARG A 254 -44.96 45.41 -2.92
N ARG A 255 -44.78 44.65 -1.83
CA ARG A 255 -43.58 44.69 -0.98
C ARG A 255 -42.97 43.31 -0.91
N LEU A 256 -41.64 43.24 -0.91
CA LEU A 256 -40.88 42.01 -0.69
C LEU A 256 -40.68 41.82 0.81
N GLU A 257 -40.94 40.61 1.31
CA GLU A 257 -40.67 40.25 2.70
C GLU A 257 -39.18 40.24 3.01
N THR A 258 -38.75 41.01 4.00
CA THR A 258 -37.37 41.07 4.46
C THR A 258 -37.14 39.96 5.51
N ARG A 259 -36.62 38.82 5.10
CA ARG A 259 -36.33 37.70 6.03
C ARG A 259 -34.87 37.67 6.51
N ASN A 260 -33.98 38.40 5.89
CA ASN A 260 -32.54 38.34 6.15
C ASN A 260 -32.01 39.70 6.57
N ALA A 261 -31.03 39.69 7.48
CA ALA A 261 -30.29 40.89 7.94
C ALA A 261 -28.92 41.04 7.23
N ASP A 262 -28.76 40.38 6.05
CA ASP A 262 -27.53 40.39 5.26
C ASP A 262 -27.68 41.38 4.04
N GLU A 263 -26.66 41.38 3.15
CA GLU A 263 -26.64 42.22 1.96
C GLU A 263 -27.85 41.99 1.03
N VAL A 264 -28.38 40.77 1.01
CA VAL A 264 -29.61 40.44 0.26
C VAL A 264 -30.85 41.06 0.90
N GLY A 265 -30.88 41.05 2.23
CA GLY A 265 -31.90 41.79 2.97
C GLY A 265 -31.83 43.30 2.75
N ALA A 266 -30.61 43.84 2.67
CA ALA A 266 -30.39 45.26 2.32
C ALA A 266 -30.90 45.59 0.92
N VAL A 267 -30.75 44.68 -0.06
CA VAL A 267 -31.33 44.85 -1.41
C VAL A 267 -32.87 44.82 -1.35
N THR A 268 -33.43 43.93 -0.56
CA THR A 268 -34.90 43.85 -0.37
C THR A 268 -35.49 45.11 0.32
N VAL A 269 -34.80 45.60 1.35
CA VAL A 269 -35.15 46.88 2.00
C VAL A 269 -34.96 48.02 1.01
N GLY A 270 -33.89 48.03 0.24
CA GLY A 270 -33.63 49.00 -0.82
C GLY A 270 -34.76 48.99 -1.89
N PHE A 271 -35.17 47.78 -2.35
CA PHE A 271 -36.28 47.63 -3.27
C PHE A 271 -37.57 48.15 -2.68
N ASN A 272 -37.94 47.76 -1.46
CA ASN A 272 -39.14 48.23 -0.78
C ASN A 272 -39.14 49.74 -0.58
N THR A 273 -37.97 50.28 -0.23
CA THR A 273 -37.75 51.73 -0.11
C THR A 273 -37.86 52.43 -1.48
N PHE A 274 -37.28 51.81 -2.50
CA PHE A 274 -37.39 52.29 -3.87
C PHE A 274 -38.83 52.30 -4.35
N ALA A 275 -39.56 51.16 -4.19
CA ALA A 275 -40.98 51.05 -4.57
C ALA A 275 -41.87 52.08 -3.82
N ALA A 276 -41.57 52.28 -2.54
CA ALA A 276 -42.28 53.36 -1.77
C ALA A 276 -41.96 54.76 -2.28
N LYS A 277 -40.65 55.04 -2.55
CA LYS A 277 -40.25 56.33 -3.10
C LYS A 277 -40.82 56.61 -4.49
N ILE A 278 -40.81 55.58 -5.37
CA ILE A 278 -41.41 55.71 -6.70
C ILE A 278 -42.92 55.91 -6.59
N HIS A 279 -43.59 55.18 -5.68
CA HIS A 279 -45.03 55.39 -5.42
C HIS A 279 -45.33 56.84 -4.96
N ASP A 280 -44.47 57.35 -4.06
CA ASP A 280 -44.62 58.72 -3.56
C ASP A 280 -44.28 59.74 -4.67
N LEU A 281 -43.19 59.45 -5.50
CA LEU A 281 -42.84 60.27 -6.64
C LEU A 281 -43.98 60.32 -7.71
N VAL A 282 -44.58 59.14 -8.02
CA VAL A 282 -45.72 59.09 -8.94
C VAL A 282 -46.91 59.89 -8.38
N ARG A 283 -47.04 59.82 -7.04
CA ARG A 283 -48.04 60.61 -6.35
C ARG A 283 -47.74 62.09 -6.34
N GLU A 284 -46.47 62.48 -6.18
CA GLU A 284 -46.01 63.86 -6.29
C GLU A 284 -46.11 64.39 -7.74
N VAL A 285 -45.62 63.54 -8.72
CA VAL A 285 -45.78 63.90 -10.14
C VAL A 285 -47.24 64.04 -10.58
N LYS A 286 -48.10 63.25 -9.97
CA LYS A 286 -49.55 63.38 -10.17
C LYS A 286 -50.12 64.67 -9.53
N ALA A 287 -49.39 65.22 -8.53
CA ALA A 287 -49.72 66.44 -7.84
C ALA A 287 -49.05 67.72 -8.38
N GLY A 288 -47.98 67.55 -9.07
CA GLY A 288 -47.21 68.73 -9.53
C GLY A 288 -46.39 68.53 -10.79
N VAL A 289 -46.75 69.03 -11.89
CA VAL A 289 -45.98 69.03 -13.16
C VAL A 289 -44.75 69.96 -13.07
N ILE A 290 -44.46 70.56 -11.91
CA ILE A 290 -43.50 71.67 -11.78
C ILE A 290 -42.12 71.20 -11.30
N ASP A 291 -41.96 69.95 -10.69
CA ASP A 291 -40.69 69.53 -10.08
C ASP A 291 -39.96 68.43 -10.83
N LEU A 292 -40.24 68.22 -12.11
CA LEU A 292 -39.67 67.14 -12.92
C LEU A 292 -38.14 67.21 -13.00
N THR A 293 -37.59 68.47 -12.96
CA THR A 293 -36.15 68.66 -13.04
C THR A 293 -35.41 68.25 -11.75
N SER A 294 -36.04 68.43 -10.60
CA SER A 294 -35.47 68.00 -9.31
C SER A 294 -35.50 66.50 -9.13
N ALA A 295 -36.64 65.86 -9.49
CA ALA A 295 -36.79 64.41 -9.43
C ALA A 295 -35.80 63.68 -10.37
N THR A 296 -35.54 64.22 -11.55
CA THR A 296 -34.55 63.64 -12.51
C THR A 296 -33.13 63.66 -11.92
N LYS A 297 -32.77 64.77 -11.23
CA LYS A 297 -31.46 64.90 -10.59
C LYS A 297 -31.27 63.92 -9.42
N GLN A 298 -32.35 63.66 -8.69
CA GLN A 298 -32.35 62.71 -7.58
C GLN A 298 -32.22 61.27 -8.08
N MET A 299 -32.83 60.93 -9.20
CA MET A 299 -32.73 59.64 -9.85
C MET A 299 -31.29 59.39 -10.34
N GLN A 300 -30.58 60.43 -10.84
CA GLN A 300 -29.21 60.34 -11.28
C GLN A 300 -28.26 59.99 -10.11
N THR A 301 -28.51 60.51 -8.94
CA THR A 301 -27.76 60.20 -7.72
C THR A 301 -27.93 58.74 -7.28
N VAL A 302 -29.15 58.22 -7.31
CA VAL A 302 -29.43 56.80 -6.95
C VAL A 302 -28.75 55.85 -7.93
N VAL A 303 -28.81 56.14 -9.23
CA VAL A 303 -28.16 55.28 -10.24
C VAL A 303 -26.61 55.28 -10.08
N THR A 304 -26.04 56.44 -9.74
CA THR A 304 -24.60 56.52 -9.48
C THR A 304 -24.18 55.73 -8.24
N THR A 305 -24.96 55.82 -7.17
CA THR A 305 -24.71 55.05 -5.93
C THR A 305 -24.84 53.57 -6.18
N THR A 306 -25.91 53.14 -6.91
CA THR A 306 -26.09 51.72 -7.26
C THR A 306 -24.96 51.18 -8.14
N HIS A 307 -24.41 52.02 -9.02
CA HIS A 307 -23.23 51.66 -9.83
C HIS A 307 -21.98 51.50 -8.96
N GLN A 308 -21.79 52.36 -7.97
CA GLN A 308 -20.68 52.25 -7.02
C GLN A 308 -20.80 50.98 -6.13
N ASP A 309 -21.99 50.71 -5.62
CA ASP A 309 -22.23 49.52 -4.81
C ASP A 309 -22.05 48.20 -5.62
N ALA A 310 -22.48 48.21 -6.89
CA ALA A 310 -22.22 47.07 -7.81
C ALA A 310 -20.70 46.90 -8.14
N GLY A 311 -19.96 48.02 -8.16
CA GLY A 311 -18.51 47.98 -8.28
C GLY A 311 -17.84 47.33 -7.05
N HIS A 312 -18.23 47.74 -5.87
CA HIS A 312 -17.72 47.16 -4.62
C HIS A 312 -18.06 45.67 -4.47
N GLN A 313 -19.29 45.30 -4.80
CA GLN A 313 -19.69 43.88 -4.74
C GLN A 313 -18.91 43.01 -5.74
N ARG A 314 -18.58 43.55 -6.90
CA ARG A 314 -17.74 42.88 -7.89
C ARG A 314 -16.31 42.69 -7.38
N ASP A 315 -15.74 43.72 -6.72
CA ASP A 315 -14.39 43.68 -6.16
C ASP A 315 -14.32 42.70 -4.98
N GLU A 316 -15.34 42.67 -4.09
CA GLU A 316 -15.42 41.70 -3.00
C GLU A 316 -15.55 40.25 -3.54
N THR A 317 -16.39 40.06 -4.59
CA THR A 317 -16.50 38.74 -5.22
C THR A 317 -15.17 38.28 -5.83
N GLN A 318 -14.39 39.21 -6.37
CA GLN A 318 -13.07 38.90 -6.93
C GLN A 318 -12.05 38.57 -5.86
N GLN A 319 -12.11 39.24 -4.69
CA GLN A 319 -11.28 38.91 -3.53
C GLN A 319 -11.62 37.53 -2.95
N VAL A 320 -12.91 37.20 -2.85
CA VAL A 320 -13.36 35.87 -2.41
C VAL A 320 -12.85 34.78 -3.37
N ALA A 321 -12.94 35.02 -4.69
CA ALA A 321 -12.41 34.08 -5.67
C ALA A 321 -10.89 33.89 -5.56
N ALA A 322 -10.15 34.96 -5.27
CA ALA A 322 -8.71 34.88 -5.01
C ALA A 322 -8.41 34.08 -3.73
N ALA A 323 -9.14 34.35 -2.63
CA ALA A 323 -8.98 33.63 -1.37
C ALA A 323 -9.31 32.13 -1.50
N VAL A 324 -10.33 31.78 -2.30
CA VAL A 324 -10.65 30.38 -2.60
C VAL A 324 -9.51 29.70 -3.37
N ASN A 325 -8.91 30.38 -4.35
CA ASN A 325 -7.76 29.83 -5.07
C ASN A 325 -6.53 29.64 -4.16
N GLU A 326 -6.25 30.58 -3.26
CA GLU A 326 -5.20 30.43 -2.26
C GLU A 326 -5.51 29.26 -1.29
N MET A 327 -6.75 29.10 -0.87
CA MET A 327 -7.15 27.99 -0.02
C MET A 327 -6.96 26.63 -0.71
N VAL A 328 -7.32 26.52 -1.99
CA VAL A 328 -7.07 25.31 -2.79
C VAL A 328 -5.57 25.00 -2.89
N ALA A 329 -4.75 26.03 -3.13
CA ALA A 329 -3.29 25.87 -3.16
C ALA A 329 -2.74 25.41 -1.79
N ALA A 330 -3.22 26.02 -0.70
CA ALA A 330 -2.83 25.65 0.67
C ALA A 330 -3.24 24.21 1.01
N ILE A 331 -4.46 23.79 0.65
CA ILE A 331 -4.93 22.42 0.86
C ILE A 331 -4.06 21.42 0.09
N THR A 332 -3.70 21.75 -1.15
CA THR A 332 -2.83 20.90 -1.98
C THR A 332 -1.44 20.77 -1.34
N GLN A 333 -0.93 21.87 -0.81
CA GLN A 333 0.36 21.87 -0.11
C GLN A 333 0.32 21.10 1.20
N VAL A 334 -0.75 21.24 1.99
CA VAL A 334 -0.95 20.44 3.23
C VAL A 334 -1.05 18.95 2.91
N ALA A 335 -1.77 18.56 1.85
CA ALA A 335 -1.85 17.18 1.40
C ALA A 335 -0.48 16.64 0.97
N GLY A 336 0.30 17.45 0.26
CA GLY A 336 1.69 17.12 -0.10
C GLY A 336 2.57 16.91 1.13
N ASN A 337 2.54 17.86 2.07
CA ASN A 337 3.32 17.77 3.30
C ASN A 337 2.91 16.55 4.17
N ALA A 338 1.61 16.23 4.20
CA ALA A 338 1.13 15.04 4.91
C ALA A 338 1.65 13.73 4.26
N SER A 339 1.69 13.69 2.91
CA SER A 339 2.26 12.56 2.18
C SER A 339 3.78 12.41 2.41
N GLU A 340 4.51 13.54 2.40
CA GLU A 340 5.95 13.53 2.72
C GLU A 340 6.22 13.12 4.16
N ALA A 341 5.39 13.59 5.10
CA ALA A 341 5.49 13.18 6.50
C ALA A 341 5.21 11.67 6.69
N ALA A 342 4.23 11.12 5.95
CA ALA A 342 3.94 9.69 5.96
C ALA A 342 5.11 8.86 5.38
N LEU A 343 5.73 9.33 4.29
CA LEU A 343 6.92 8.71 3.71
C LEU A 343 8.12 8.79 4.67
N ALA A 344 8.33 9.95 5.32
CA ALA A 344 9.39 10.12 6.31
C ALA A 344 9.18 9.20 7.52
N ALA A 345 7.94 9.07 8.01
CA ALA A 345 7.59 8.15 9.09
C ALA A 345 7.84 6.68 8.70
N SER A 346 7.46 6.29 7.48
CA SER A 346 7.72 4.94 6.95
C SER A 346 9.22 4.64 6.83
N ASN A 347 9.99 5.63 6.38
CA ASN A 347 11.45 5.50 6.31
C ASN A 347 12.08 5.43 7.71
N ALA A 348 11.55 6.18 8.68
CA ALA A 348 12.00 6.13 10.07
C ALA A 348 11.70 4.75 10.69
N ASP A 349 10.52 4.19 10.44
CA ASP A 349 10.14 2.85 10.88
C ASP A 349 11.08 1.78 10.29
N THR A 350 11.33 1.86 8.97
CA THR A 350 12.27 0.96 8.30
C THR A 350 13.67 1.01 8.93
N ARG A 351 14.18 2.24 9.20
CA ARG A 351 15.49 2.43 9.85
C ARG A 351 15.49 1.95 11.30
N ALA A 352 14.36 2.10 12.01
CA ALA A 352 14.22 1.57 13.36
C ALA A 352 14.28 0.04 13.38
N VAL A 353 13.61 -0.62 12.42
CA VAL A 353 13.67 -2.08 12.26
C VAL A 353 15.07 -2.54 11.87
N GLU A 354 15.76 -1.82 10.99
CA GLU A 354 17.16 -2.11 10.64
C GLU A 354 18.08 -1.92 11.86
N GLY A 355 17.89 -0.83 12.61
CA GLY A 355 18.61 -0.59 13.85
C GLY A 355 18.39 -1.67 14.89
N GLN A 356 17.14 -2.13 15.04
CA GLN A 356 16.81 -3.23 15.94
C GLN A 356 17.52 -4.54 15.53
N LYS A 357 17.56 -4.84 14.23
CA LYS A 357 18.32 -6.01 13.72
C LYS A 357 19.80 -5.89 14.02
N LEU A 358 20.37 -4.69 13.85
CA LEU A 358 21.76 -4.45 14.15
C LEU A 358 22.08 -4.63 15.65
N VAL A 359 21.17 -4.11 16.50
CA VAL A 359 21.29 -4.29 17.97
C VAL A 359 21.20 -5.78 18.33
N ILE A 360 20.24 -6.51 17.77
CA ILE A 360 20.12 -7.96 18.01
C ILE A 360 21.38 -8.67 17.57
N GLY A 361 21.88 -8.40 16.34
CA GLY A 361 23.12 -8.99 15.87
C GLY A 361 24.35 -8.63 16.72
N THR A 362 24.34 -7.43 17.31
CA THR A 362 25.40 -7.03 18.27
C THR A 362 25.30 -7.82 19.57
N ILE A 363 24.06 -8.04 20.05
CA ILE A 363 23.83 -8.86 21.26
C ILE A 363 24.29 -10.29 21.02
N ASP A 364 23.97 -10.89 19.85
CA ASP A 364 24.41 -12.23 19.48
C ASP A 364 25.95 -12.30 19.46
N THR A 365 26.59 -11.32 18.80
CA THR A 365 28.07 -11.26 18.76
C THR A 365 28.69 -11.10 20.15
N ILE A 366 28.05 -10.31 21.03
CA ILE A 366 28.51 -10.18 22.44
C ILE A 366 28.30 -11.50 23.18
N SER A 367 27.21 -12.21 22.90
CA SER A 367 26.93 -13.50 23.50
C SER A 367 27.97 -14.55 23.08
N ASP A 368 28.27 -14.59 21.77
CA ASP A 368 29.32 -15.47 21.22
C ASP A 368 30.70 -15.15 21.84
N LEU A 369 31.00 -13.83 21.92
CA LEU A 369 32.23 -13.39 22.56
C LEU A 369 32.32 -13.77 24.04
N ALA A 370 31.17 -13.71 24.73
CA ALA A 370 31.11 -14.11 26.14
C ALA A 370 31.34 -15.65 26.30
N GLU A 371 30.87 -16.43 25.31
CA GLU A 371 31.06 -17.86 25.26
C GLU A 371 32.55 -18.17 24.95
N ASP A 372 33.13 -17.49 23.97
CA ASP A 372 34.56 -17.61 23.63
C ASP A 372 35.48 -17.25 24.84
N VAL A 373 35.15 -16.16 25.55
CA VAL A 373 35.84 -15.74 26.77
C VAL A 373 35.73 -16.81 27.87
N LYS A 374 34.55 -17.41 27.98
CA LYS A 374 34.32 -18.48 28.97
C LYS A 374 35.10 -19.73 28.61
N GLU A 375 35.18 -20.09 27.30
CA GLU A 375 35.98 -21.21 26.80
C GLU A 375 37.48 -20.98 27.01
N ALA A 376 37.93 -19.73 26.71
CA ALA A 376 39.29 -19.30 27.00
C ALA A 376 39.61 -19.37 28.50
N GLY A 377 38.63 -18.94 29.34
CA GLY A 377 38.76 -19.06 30.81
C GLY A 377 38.93 -20.52 31.26
N GLY A 378 38.11 -21.41 30.68
CA GLY A 378 38.24 -22.87 30.95
C GLY A 378 39.58 -23.46 30.50
N ALA A 379 40.08 -22.99 29.36
CA ALA A 379 41.43 -23.40 28.89
C ALA A 379 42.55 -22.91 29.81
N ILE A 380 42.42 -21.69 30.36
CA ILE A 380 43.34 -21.12 31.35
C ILE A 380 43.28 -21.90 32.67
N GLU A 381 42.11 -22.28 33.12
CA GLU A 381 41.91 -23.07 34.34
C GLU A 381 42.48 -24.50 34.19
N GLN A 382 42.36 -25.07 32.99
CA GLN A 382 43.07 -26.33 32.66
C GLN A 382 44.60 -26.17 32.63
N LEU A 383 45.10 -25.05 32.08
CA LEU A 383 46.53 -24.73 32.11
C LEU A 383 47.04 -24.54 33.54
N ASP A 384 46.28 -23.85 34.39
CA ASP A 384 46.58 -23.70 35.80
C ASP A 384 46.64 -25.05 36.52
N THR A 385 45.64 -25.91 36.26
CA THR A 385 45.65 -27.30 36.77
C THR A 385 46.83 -28.12 36.28
N TYR A 386 47.25 -27.96 35.02
CA TYR A 386 48.46 -28.65 34.53
C TYR A 386 49.73 -28.04 35.11
N THR A 387 49.76 -26.72 35.36
CA THR A 387 50.89 -26.05 35.99
C THR A 387 51.08 -26.51 37.45
N ASP A 388 49.96 -26.63 38.17
CA ASP A 388 49.98 -27.16 39.56
C ASP A 388 50.44 -28.63 39.58
N GLN A 389 50.09 -29.43 38.57
CA GLN A 389 50.58 -30.82 38.46
C GLN A 389 52.07 -30.89 38.13
N ILE A 390 52.66 -29.87 37.49
CA ILE A 390 54.10 -29.80 37.17
C ILE A 390 54.91 -29.29 38.39
N THR A 391 54.31 -28.47 39.23
CA THR A 391 54.98 -27.85 40.40
C THR A 391 55.00 -28.79 41.61
N GLY A 392 54.27 -29.92 41.54
CA GLY A 392 54.12 -30.90 42.64
C GLY A 392 54.99 -32.17 42.50
N VAL A 393 56.06 -32.16 41.60
CA VAL A 393 57.02 -33.23 41.50
C VAL A 393 58.40 -32.84 42.10
#